data_6023c2f7147df32969ec810efd31c7fd
#
_entry.id   6023c2f7147df32969ec810efd31c7fd
#
_cell.length_a   1.000
_cell.length_b   1.000
_cell.length_c   1.000
_cell.angle_alpha   90.00
_cell.angle_beta   90.00
_cell.angle_gamma   90.00
#
_symmetry.space_group_name_H-M   'P 1'
#
loop_
_entity.id
_entity.type
_entity.pdbx_description
1 polymer ?
#
loop_
_entity_poly.entity_id
_entity_poly.type
_entity_poly.pdbx_seq_one_letter_code
_entity_poly.pdbx_strand_id
1 'polypeptide(L)'
;MDIRRFKGDLYELAGKACCDDSEEVRLNVFAIADILVNLYRKNLVKINHSALELVCARALIKQGYEVKVEHRLDKILVCDVIGSRGDERLIVEIETGFIPPEAALEPSGYARNRISSKIARYSRYADKFALGTTPSYTLDVPRFFVKPPRDRTREEATQIKTLIDVVYNEPEISVDDLIQAVLHMVFVIDVDSTNVQEIDARTYDRMALSVLDWHRTVQGLNPR
;
A
#
# COMPACT_ATOMS: atom_id res chain seq x y z
N MET A 1 -8.86 -8.88 -19.89
CA MET A 1 -9.77 -7.74 -20.23
C MET A 1 -9.25 -7.03 -21.46
N ASP A 2 -10.11 -6.58 -22.38
CA ASP A 2 -9.70 -5.79 -23.55
C ASP A 2 -9.16 -4.42 -23.10
N ILE A 3 -8.10 -3.96 -23.74
CA ILE A 3 -7.46 -2.65 -23.49
C ILE A 3 -8.44 -1.48 -23.66
N ARG A 4 -9.42 -1.58 -24.58
CA ARG A 4 -10.42 -0.54 -24.78
C ARG A 4 -11.34 -0.43 -23.56
N ARG A 5 -11.74 -1.55 -22.99
CA ARG A 5 -12.54 -1.59 -21.76
C ARG A 5 -11.74 -1.06 -20.59
N PHE A 6 -10.49 -1.53 -20.40
CA PHE A 6 -9.62 -1.03 -19.33
C PHE A 6 -9.48 0.50 -19.40
N LYS A 7 -9.20 1.04 -20.59
CA LYS A 7 -9.10 2.48 -20.80
C LYS A 7 -10.41 3.18 -20.46
N GLY A 8 -11.55 2.67 -20.95
CA GLY A 8 -12.87 3.23 -20.69
C GLY A 8 -13.18 3.32 -19.19
N ASP A 9 -13.01 2.19 -18.48
CA ASP A 9 -13.29 2.09 -17.05
C ASP A 9 -12.40 3.07 -16.23
N LEU A 10 -11.09 3.18 -16.58
CA LEU A 10 -10.16 4.05 -15.86
C LEU A 10 -10.43 5.54 -16.11
N TYR A 11 -10.80 5.92 -17.34
CA TYR A 11 -11.18 7.29 -17.68
C TYR A 11 -12.53 7.70 -17.09
N GLU A 12 -13.48 6.79 -17.01
CA GLU A 12 -14.76 7.00 -16.32
C GLU A 12 -14.50 7.24 -14.82
N LEU A 13 -13.67 6.42 -14.20
CA LEU A 13 -13.26 6.61 -12.79
C LEU A 13 -12.57 7.96 -12.59
N ALA A 14 -11.61 8.34 -13.46
CA ALA A 14 -10.95 9.63 -13.41
C ALA A 14 -11.94 10.79 -13.51
N GLY A 15 -12.86 10.73 -14.45
CA GLY A 15 -13.93 11.74 -14.63
C GLY A 15 -14.81 11.86 -13.40
N LYS A 16 -15.28 10.72 -12.85
CA LYS A 16 -16.08 10.67 -11.62
C LYS A 16 -15.29 11.26 -10.43
N ALA A 17 -14.05 10.85 -10.27
CA ALA A 17 -13.21 11.28 -9.15
C ALA A 17 -12.94 12.80 -9.17
N CYS A 18 -12.78 13.39 -10.35
CA CYS A 18 -12.40 14.79 -10.51
C CYS A 18 -13.58 15.72 -10.82
N CYS A 19 -14.83 15.32 -10.55
CA CYS A 19 -15.99 16.12 -10.93
C CYS A 19 -16.00 17.54 -10.33
N ASP A 20 -15.50 17.68 -9.10
CA ASP A 20 -15.47 18.94 -8.35
C ASP A 20 -14.03 19.50 -8.18
N ASP A 21 -13.06 18.93 -8.89
CA ASP A 21 -11.66 19.35 -8.76
C ASP A 21 -11.31 20.47 -9.76
N SER A 22 -10.22 21.21 -9.48
CA SER A 22 -9.68 22.20 -10.41
C SER A 22 -9.21 21.56 -11.71
N GLU A 23 -9.14 22.36 -12.78
CA GLU A 23 -8.65 21.91 -14.09
C GLU A 23 -7.22 21.36 -13.99
N GLU A 24 -6.36 21.96 -13.18
CA GLU A 24 -5.00 21.49 -12.94
C GLU A 24 -4.97 20.09 -12.33
N VAL A 25 -5.75 19.84 -11.27
CA VAL A 25 -5.87 18.51 -10.65
C VAL A 25 -6.38 17.51 -11.66
N ARG A 26 -7.43 17.87 -12.40
CA ARG A 26 -8.03 17.02 -13.42
C ARG A 26 -7.02 16.61 -14.50
N LEU A 27 -6.27 17.55 -15.05
CA LEU A 27 -5.23 17.28 -16.05
C LEU A 27 -4.17 16.30 -15.52
N ASN A 28 -3.69 16.49 -14.29
CA ASN A 28 -2.72 15.63 -13.67
C ASN A 28 -3.28 14.21 -13.43
N VAL A 29 -4.51 14.06 -12.99
CA VAL A 29 -5.15 12.75 -12.77
C VAL A 29 -5.35 12.00 -14.09
N PHE A 30 -5.76 12.69 -15.17
CA PHE A 30 -5.88 12.06 -16.48
C PHE A 30 -4.51 11.66 -17.06
N ALA A 31 -3.43 12.42 -16.78
CA ALA A 31 -2.08 12.01 -17.13
C ALA A 31 -1.66 10.71 -16.40
N ILE A 32 -2.02 10.54 -15.12
CA ILE A 32 -1.83 9.28 -14.39
C ILE A 32 -2.62 8.14 -15.06
N ALA A 33 -3.88 8.37 -15.42
CA ALA A 33 -4.69 7.38 -16.13
C ALA A 33 -4.03 6.94 -17.45
N ASP A 34 -3.47 7.86 -18.22
CA ASP A 34 -2.74 7.54 -19.45
C ASP A 34 -1.49 6.68 -19.18
N ILE A 35 -0.75 6.96 -18.12
CA ILE A 35 0.41 6.16 -17.71
C ILE A 35 -0.04 4.72 -17.39
N LEU A 36 -1.09 4.54 -16.58
CA LEU A 36 -1.62 3.23 -16.20
C LEU A 36 -2.14 2.45 -17.41
N VAL A 37 -2.82 3.11 -18.36
CA VAL A 37 -3.25 2.50 -19.61
C VAL A 37 -2.04 2.01 -20.43
N ASN A 38 -0.96 2.78 -20.49
CA ASN A 38 0.25 2.38 -21.21
C ASN A 38 0.97 1.22 -20.51
N LEU A 39 0.98 1.18 -19.19
CA LEU A 39 1.52 0.06 -18.40
C LEU A 39 0.68 -1.21 -18.58
N TYR A 40 -0.65 -1.08 -18.61
CA TYR A 40 -1.55 -2.20 -18.87
C TYR A 40 -1.28 -2.84 -20.26
N ARG A 41 -1.04 -2.03 -21.30
CA ARG A 41 -0.66 -2.52 -22.63
C ARG A 41 0.61 -3.39 -22.62
N LYS A 42 1.49 -3.15 -21.64
CA LYS A 42 2.74 -3.89 -21.44
C LYS A 42 2.57 -5.06 -20.47
N ASN A 43 1.35 -5.36 -20.00
CA ASN A 43 1.02 -6.36 -18.97
C ASN A 43 1.75 -6.14 -17.63
N LEU A 44 2.04 -4.89 -17.27
CA LEU A 44 2.73 -4.54 -16.03
C LEU A 44 1.78 -4.25 -14.88
N VAL A 45 0.51 -3.92 -15.15
CA VAL A 45 -0.51 -3.60 -14.14
C VAL A 45 -1.83 -4.32 -14.40
N LYS A 46 -2.69 -4.38 -13.37
CA LYS A 46 -4.05 -4.96 -13.42
C LYS A 46 -5.09 -3.91 -13.01
N ILE A 47 -6.31 -4.00 -13.55
CA ILE A 47 -7.36 -3.01 -13.33
C ILE A 47 -7.67 -2.74 -11.86
N ASN A 48 -7.78 -3.78 -11.04
CA ASN A 48 -8.14 -3.62 -9.63
C ASN A 48 -7.10 -2.79 -8.85
N HIS A 49 -5.83 -2.95 -9.18
CA HIS A 49 -4.74 -2.17 -8.60
C HIS A 49 -4.71 -0.76 -9.16
N SER A 50 -4.82 -0.62 -10.48
CA SER A 50 -4.79 0.67 -11.16
C SER A 50 -5.92 1.61 -10.74
N ALA A 51 -7.11 1.08 -10.39
CA ALA A 51 -8.19 1.90 -9.86
C ALA A 51 -7.83 2.50 -8.49
N LEU A 52 -7.22 1.71 -7.61
CA LEU A 52 -6.77 2.18 -6.29
C LEU A 52 -5.62 3.18 -6.42
N GLU A 53 -4.64 2.91 -7.30
CA GLU A 53 -3.55 3.82 -7.60
C GLU A 53 -4.05 5.18 -8.11
N LEU A 54 -5.03 5.17 -9.01
CA LEU A 54 -5.61 6.40 -9.56
C LEU A 54 -6.30 7.25 -8.48
N VAL A 55 -7.12 6.63 -7.63
CA VAL A 55 -7.83 7.33 -6.54
C VAL A 55 -6.84 7.84 -5.50
N CYS A 56 -5.83 7.04 -5.15
CA CYS A 56 -4.73 7.44 -4.26
C CYS A 56 -3.94 8.63 -4.85
N ALA A 57 -3.53 8.53 -6.11
CA ALA A 57 -2.80 9.59 -6.81
C ALA A 57 -3.58 10.91 -6.81
N ARG A 58 -4.90 10.87 -7.10
CA ARG A 58 -5.75 12.07 -7.02
C ARG A 58 -5.72 12.70 -5.63
N ALA A 59 -5.85 11.90 -4.56
CA ALA A 59 -5.83 12.41 -3.19
C ALA A 59 -4.52 13.15 -2.89
N LEU A 60 -3.37 12.61 -3.33
CA LEU A 60 -2.06 13.25 -3.16
C LEU A 60 -1.90 14.50 -4.05
N ILE A 61 -2.36 14.47 -5.31
CA ILE A 61 -2.33 15.64 -6.20
C ILE A 61 -3.11 16.80 -5.59
N LYS A 62 -4.28 16.54 -5.00
CA LYS A 62 -5.07 17.57 -4.29
C LYS A 62 -4.33 18.18 -3.09
N GLN A 63 -3.42 17.46 -2.48
CA GLN A 63 -2.56 17.92 -1.39
C GLN A 63 -1.31 18.65 -1.88
N GLY A 64 -1.16 18.82 -3.19
CA GLY A 64 -0.03 19.53 -3.80
C GLY A 64 1.22 18.66 -4.01
N TYR A 65 1.08 17.33 -4.02
CA TYR A 65 2.17 16.45 -4.41
C TYR A 65 2.27 16.33 -5.93
N GLU A 66 3.49 16.35 -6.46
CA GLU A 66 3.80 15.78 -7.77
C GLU A 66 3.79 14.25 -7.63
N VAL A 67 2.93 13.56 -8.38
CA VAL A 67 2.67 12.12 -8.20
C VAL A 67 3.16 11.32 -9.39
N LYS A 68 3.78 10.16 -9.13
CA LYS A 68 4.11 9.13 -10.11
C LYS A 68 3.54 7.79 -9.62
N VAL A 69 3.12 6.95 -10.56
CA VAL A 69 2.64 5.58 -10.29
C VAL A 69 3.61 4.57 -10.90
N GLU A 70 3.66 3.36 -10.34
CA GLU A 70 4.54 2.28 -10.79
C GLU A 70 5.98 2.80 -11.02
N HIS A 71 6.44 3.60 -10.05
CA HIS A 71 7.72 4.28 -10.16
C HIS A 71 8.88 3.39 -9.71
N ARG A 72 9.90 3.29 -10.57
CA ARG A 72 11.10 2.53 -10.27
C ARG A 72 11.97 3.26 -9.24
N LEU A 73 12.21 2.64 -8.09
CA LEU A 73 13.07 3.17 -7.02
C LEU A 73 14.53 2.78 -7.20
N ASP A 74 14.77 1.54 -7.64
CA ASP A 74 16.10 0.99 -7.93
C ASP A 74 16.05 -0.06 -9.06
N LYS A 75 17.03 -0.97 -9.12
CA LYS A 75 17.11 -2.00 -10.18
C LYS A 75 15.97 -3.01 -10.11
N ILE A 76 15.43 -3.26 -8.89
CA ILE A 76 14.47 -4.34 -8.61
C ILE A 76 13.12 -3.78 -8.17
N LEU A 77 13.12 -2.74 -7.33
CA LEU A 77 11.90 -2.23 -6.68
C LEU A 77 11.18 -1.19 -7.54
N VAL A 78 9.89 -1.39 -7.64
CA VAL A 78 8.92 -0.45 -8.22
C VAL A 78 7.86 -0.20 -7.16
N CYS A 79 7.56 1.05 -6.84
CA CYS A 79 6.51 1.39 -5.87
C CYS A 79 5.19 1.73 -6.59
N ASP A 80 4.09 1.42 -5.94
CA ASP A 80 2.75 1.61 -6.50
C ASP A 80 2.48 3.11 -6.74
N VAL A 81 2.63 3.95 -5.71
CA VAL A 81 2.45 5.41 -5.80
C VAL A 81 3.56 6.12 -5.03
N ILE A 82 4.16 7.14 -5.64
CA ILE A 82 5.08 8.06 -4.98
C ILE A 82 4.65 9.50 -5.22
N GLY A 83 4.58 10.29 -4.15
CA GLY A 83 4.34 11.73 -4.19
C GLY A 83 5.56 12.50 -3.70
N SER A 84 5.89 13.62 -4.36
CA SER A 84 6.95 14.54 -3.96
C SER A 84 6.36 15.94 -3.76
N ARG A 85 6.70 16.59 -2.62
CA ARG A 85 6.26 17.94 -2.31
C ARG A 85 7.41 18.71 -1.64
N GLY A 86 8.08 19.60 -2.39
CA GLY A 86 9.37 20.15 -1.98
C GLY A 86 10.39 19.02 -1.82
N ASP A 87 11.04 18.97 -0.66
CA ASP A 87 12.01 17.90 -0.34
C ASP A 87 11.36 16.64 0.26
N GLU A 88 10.07 16.70 0.64
CA GLU A 88 9.34 15.58 1.23
C GLU A 88 8.92 14.56 0.15
N ARG A 89 9.20 13.29 0.40
CA ARG A 89 8.71 12.15 -0.40
C ARG A 89 7.81 11.26 0.44
N LEU A 90 6.66 10.89 -0.14
CA LEU A 90 5.72 9.92 0.41
C LEU A 90 5.58 8.75 -0.56
N ILE A 91 5.79 7.52 -0.08
CA ILE A 91 5.47 6.29 -0.84
C ILE A 91 4.21 5.67 -0.24
N VAL A 92 3.30 5.24 -1.11
CA VAL A 92 2.12 4.44 -0.76
C VAL A 92 2.19 3.11 -1.50
N GLU A 93 2.25 2.01 -0.76
CA GLU A 93 2.19 0.64 -1.28
C GLU A 93 0.80 0.06 -1.04
N ILE A 94 0.11 -0.35 -2.09
CA ILE A 94 -1.28 -0.81 -2.03
C ILE A 94 -1.32 -2.31 -1.74
N GLU A 95 -2.19 -2.70 -0.79
CA GLU A 95 -2.39 -4.09 -0.38
C GLU A 95 -3.89 -4.42 -0.35
N THR A 96 -4.30 -5.37 -1.19
CA THR A 96 -5.72 -5.75 -1.40
C THR A 96 -6.10 -7.08 -0.76
N GLY A 97 -5.18 -7.72 -0.03
CA GLY A 97 -5.43 -9.01 0.61
C GLY A 97 -5.43 -10.20 -0.35
N PHE A 98 -4.86 -10.06 -1.55
CA PHE A 98 -4.73 -11.19 -2.45
C PHE A 98 -3.83 -12.28 -1.84
N ILE A 99 -4.36 -13.50 -1.75
CA ILE A 99 -3.64 -14.70 -1.30
C ILE A 99 -3.43 -15.61 -2.51
N PRO A 100 -2.19 -15.92 -2.87
CA PRO A 100 -1.92 -16.85 -3.98
C PRO A 100 -2.23 -18.30 -3.54
N PRO A 101 -2.48 -19.20 -4.51
CA PRO A 101 -2.82 -20.59 -4.22
C PRO A 101 -1.81 -21.32 -3.32
N GLU A 102 -0.53 -21.00 -3.45
CA GLU A 102 0.57 -21.61 -2.69
C GLU A 102 0.49 -21.27 -1.19
N ALA A 103 -0.14 -20.14 -0.83
CA ALA A 103 -0.32 -19.69 0.55
C ALA A 103 -1.73 -20.00 1.10
N ALA A 104 -2.55 -20.78 0.40
CA ALA A 104 -3.95 -21.03 0.76
C ALA A 104 -4.12 -21.74 2.11
N LEU A 105 -3.11 -22.49 2.58
CA LEU A 105 -3.15 -23.18 3.86
C LEU A 105 -2.75 -22.30 5.05
N GLU A 106 -2.06 -21.18 4.80
CA GLU A 106 -1.63 -20.24 5.85
C GLU A 106 -1.78 -18.78 5.39
N PRO A 107 -3.01 -18.37 5.02
CA PRO A 107 -3.26 -17.08 4.38
C PRO A 107 -2.91 -15.87 5.27
N SER A 108 -3.18 -15.97 6.58
CA SER A 108 -2.91 -14.88 7.52
C SER A 108 -1.41 -14.65 7.73
N GLY A 109 -0.63 -15.73 7.88
CA GLY A 109 0.83 -15.64 7.98
C GLY A 109 1.45 -15.05 6.72
N TYR A 110 1.03 -15.51 5.56
CA TYR A 110 1.47 -14.97 4.27
C TYR A 110 1.16 -13.46 4.14
N ALA A 111 -0.09 -13.06 4.41
CA ALA A 111 -0.49 -11.65 4.32
C ALA A 111 0.34 -10.76 5.24
N ARG A 112 0.56 -11.20 6.50
CA ARG A 112 1.36 -10.48 7.49
C ARG A 112 2.83 -10.36 7.08
N ASN A 113 3.43 -11.44 6.53
CA ASN A 113 4.80 -11.43 6.04
C ASN A 113 4.96 -10.53 4.81
N ARG A 114 3.97 -10.51 3.91
CA ARG A 114 3.94 -9.63 2.74
C ARG A 114 3.86 -8.16 3.15
N ILE A 115 2.99 -7.80 4.10
CA ILE A 115 2.89 -6.45 4.66
C ILE A 115 4.23 -6.04 5.29
N SER A 116 4.83 -6.91 6.10
CA SER A 116 6.13 -6.68 6.75
C SER A 116 7.24 -6.43 5.72
N SER A 117 7.27 -7.24 4.67
CA SER A 117 8.22 -7.11 3.57
C SER A 117 8.07 -5.77 2.83
N LYS A 118 6.83 -5.34 2.54
CA LYS A 118 6.58 -4.04 1.91
C LYS A 118 7.11 -2.90 2.78
N ILE A 119 6.77 -2.86 4.07
CA ILE A 119 7.23 -1.81 4.98
C ILE A 119 8.76 -1.75 5.00
N ALA A 120 9.42 -2.90 5.17
CA ALA A 120 10.88 -2.97 5.29
C ALA A 120 11.61 -2.54 4.02
N ARG A 121 11.10 -2.92 2.84
CA ARG A 121 11.77 -2.64 1.56
C ARG A 121 11.59 -1.21 1.07
N TYR A 122 10.39 -0.64 1.26
CA TYR A 122 10.02 0.63 0.63
C TYR A 122 10.20 1.85 1.54
N SER A 123 10.04 1.71 2.87
CA SER A 123 10.07 2.87 3.78
C SER A 123 11.39 3.65 3.77
N ARG A 124 12.51 3.01 3.45
CA ARG A 124 13.82 3.67 3.36
C ARG A 124 13.98 4.62 2.18
N TYR A 125 13.09 4.57 1.19
CA TYR A 125 13.15 5.41 -0.02
C TYR A 125 12.32 6.69 0.09
N ALA A 126 11.64 6.91 1.23
CA ALA A 126 10.77 8.05 1.43
C ALA A 126 10.84 8.58 2.87
N ASP A 127 10.51 9.86 3.05
CA ASP A 127 10.41 10.49 4.37
C ASP A 127 9.16 10.00 5.11
N LYS A 128 8.11 9.69 4.36
CA LYS A 128 6.89 9.06 4.85
C LYS A 128 6.55 7.82 4.03
N PHE A 129 6.13 6.78 4.72
CA PHE A 129 5.67 5.54 4.10
C PHE A 129 4.27 5.21 4.58
N ALA A 130 3.39 4.87 3.64
CA ALA A 130 2.02 4.45 3.91
C ALA A 130 1.71 3.11 3.24
N LEU A 131 0.76 2.37 3.82
CA LEU A 131 0.09 1.26 3.16
C LEU A 131 -1.30 1.72 2.71
N GLY A 132 -1.64 1.44 1.46
CA GLY A 132 -2.99 1.62 0.93
C GLY A 132 -3.79 0.33 1.05
N THR A 133 -5.06 0.43 1.44
CA THR A 133 -5.97 -0.72 1.50
C THR A 133 -7.39 -0.31 1.08
N THR A 134 -8.24 -1.30 0.82
CA THR A 134 -9.67 -1.06 0.57
C THR A 134 -10.48 -1.05 1.89
N PRO A 135 -11.69 -0.47 1.93
CA PRO A 135 -12.56 -0.52 3.11
C PRO A 135 -12.94 -1.94 3.53
N SER A 136 -12.90 -2.90 2.60
CA SER A 136 -13.27 -4.29 2.83
C SER A 136 -12.12 -5.18 3.31
N TYR A 137 -10.88 -4.67 3.40
CA TYR A 137 -9.72 -5.43 3.82
C TYR A 137 -8.97 -4.78 4.97
N THR A 138 -8.90 -5.48 6.11
CA THR A 138 -8.16 -5.04 7.29
C THR A 138 -6.73 -5.56 7.24
N LEU A 139 -5.74 -4.64 7.23
CA LEU A 139 -4.33 -5.00 7.29
C LEU A 139 -3.94 -5.49 8.69
N ASP A 140 -3.37 -6.70 8.79
CA ASP A 140 -2.73 -7.20 10.02
C ASP A 140 -1.26 -6.73 10.05
N VAL A 141 -1.06 -5.48 10.47
CA VAL A 141 0.27 -4.88 10.57
C VAL A 141 0.97 -5.35 11.85
N PRO A 142 2.18 -5.92 11.79
CA PRO A 142 2.93 -6.23 13.00
C PRO A 142 3.21 -4.97 13.82
N ARG A 143 2.89 -5.01 15.11
CA ARG A 143 3.11 -3.87 16.04
C ARG A 143 4.55 -3.38 16.08
N PHE A 144 5.49 -4.22 15.72
CA PHE A 144 6.88 -3.85 15.56
C PHE A 144 7.05 -2.60 14.70
N PHE A 145 6.35 -2.50 13.56
CA PHE A 145 6.47 -1.36 12.63
C PHE A 145 5.71 -0.10 13.08
N VAL A 146 4.84 -0.23 14.07
CA VAL A 146 4.09 0.88 14.68
C VAL A 146 4.84 1.47 15.88
N LYS A 147 5.72 0.68 16.52
CA LYS A 147 6.61 1.15 17.59
C LYS A 147 7.66 2.12 17.02
N PRO A 148 8.07 3.14 17.78
CA PRO A 148 9.26 3.93 17.43
C PRO A 148 10.50 3.04 17.27
N PRO A 149 11.44 3.31 16.34
CA PRO A 149 12.65 2.51 16.14
C PRO A 149 13.45 2.27 17.43
N ARG A 150 13.55 3.28 18.31
CA ARG A 150 14.28 3.19 19.60
C ARG A 150 13.69 2.19 20.60
N ASP A 151 12.41 1.80 20.41
CA ASP A 151 11.68 0.88 21.30
C ASP A 151 11.66 -0.56 20.73
N ARG A 152 12.42 -0.83 19.66
CA ARG A 152 12.52 -2.13 18.98
C ARG A 152 13.78 -2.86 19.40
N THR A 153 13.68 -4.18 19.58
CA THR A 153 14.84 -5.02 19.87
C THR A 153 15.37 -5.72 18.61
N ARG A 154 16.65 -6.09 18.64
CA ARG A 154 17.26 -6.89 17.55
C ARG A 154 16.65 -8.28 17.45
N GLU A 155 16.23 -8.85 18.58
CA GLU A 155 15.57 -10.14 18.69
C GLU A 155 14.21 -10.12 17.95
N GLU A 156 13.36 -9.10 18.22
CA GLU A 156 12.10 -8.90 17.49
C GLU A 156 12.35 -8.74 15.99
N ALA A 157 13.33 -7.93 15.60
CA ALA A 157 13.68 -7.71 14.19
C ALA A 157 14.18 -9.00 13.52
N THR A 158 14.98 -9.82 14.21
CA THR A 158 15.47 -11.09 13.70
C THR A 158 14.33 -12.09 13.48
N GLN A 159 13.36 -12.15 14.40
CA GLN A 159 12.18 -12.98 14.24
C GLN A 159 11.35 -12.57 13.00
N ILE A 160 11.13 -11.26 12.82
CA ILE A 160 10.42 -10.75 11.65
C ILE A 160 11.20 -11.03 10.36
N LYS A 161 12.54 -10.85 10.36
CA LYS A 161 13.39 -11.17 9.21
C LYS A 161 13.22 -12.63 8.79
N THR A 162 13.28 -13.55 9.73
CA THR A 162 13.10 -14.99 9.45
C THR A 162 11.78 -15.29 8.74
N LEU A 163 10.70 -14.61 9.14
CA LEU A 163 9.38 -14.77 8.51
C LEU A 163 9.31 -14.13 7.12
N ILE A 164 9.94 -12.97 6.93
CA ILE A 164 10.00 -12.29 5.62
C ILE A 164 10.81 -13.11 4.63
N ASP A 165 11.97 -13.61 5.03
CA ASP A 165 12.91 -14.34 4.15
C ASP A 165 12.29 -15.63 3.57
N VAL A 166 11.26 -16.20 4.22
CA VAL A 166 10.48 -17.33 3.67
C VAL A 166 9.70 -16.94 2.41
N VAL A 167 9.25 -15.67 2.34
CA VAL A 167 8.37 -15.20 1.27
C VAL A 167 9.12 -14.34 0.25
N TYR A 168 10.11 -13.58 0.73
CA TYR A 168 10.85 -12.59 -0.08
C TYR A 168 12.33 -12.52 0.34
N ASN A 169 13.22 -12.81 -0.58
CA ASN A 169 14.69 -12.78 -0.37
C ASN A 169 15.40 -11.73 -1.24
N GLU A 170 14.70 -11.07 -2.16
CA GLU A 170 15.30 -10.05 -3.04
C GLU A 170 14.42 -8.80 -3.11
N PRO A 171 15.02 -7.62 -2.86
CA PRO A 171 16.38 -7.43 -2.31
C PRO A 171 16.48 -7.93 -0.86
N GLU A 172 17.68 -8.34 -0.45
CA GLU A 172 17.91 -8.73 0.94
C GLU A 172 17.61 -7.56 1.89
N ILE A 173 16.92 -7.85 3.00
CA ILE A 173 16.59 -6.90 4.07
C ILE A 173 17.46 -7.22 5.27
N SER A 174 18.26 -6.26 5.74
CA SER A 174 19.05 -6.43 6.96
C SER A 174 18.17 -6.25 8.22
N VAL A 175 18.67 -6.74 9.35
CA VAL A 175 18.05 -6.50 10.66
C VAL A 175 18.00 -5.00 10.98
N ASP A 176 19.03 -4.25 10.57
CA ASP A 176 19.09 -2.81 10.80
C ASP A 176 18.07 -2.05 9.91
N ASP A 177 17.85 -2.48 8.67
CA ASP A 177 16.76 -1.95 7.81
C ASP A 177 15.39 -2.16 8.48
N LEU A 178 15.16 -3.34 9.07
CA LEU A 178 13.92 -3.63 9.80
C LEU A 178 13.73 -2.72 11.01
N ILE A 179 14.80 -2.51 11.81
CA ILE A 179 14.72 -1.64 12.98
C ILE A 179 14.37 -0.20 12.57
N GLN A 180 14.85 0.28 11.43
CA GLN A 180 14.58 1.63 10.94
C GLN A 180 13.30 1.76 10.13
N ALA A 181 12.75 0.67 9.62
CA ALA A 181 11.53 0.70 8.79
C ALA A 181 10.31 1.18 9.57
N VAL A 182 9.62 2.23 9.11
CA VAL A 182 8.47 2.82 9.82
C VAL A 182 7.25 2.86 8.92
N LEU A 183 6.12 2.37 9.42
CA LEU A 183 4.81 2.68 8.87
C LEU A 183 4.29 3.96 9.52
N HIS A 184 4.06 5.00 8.72
CA HIS A 184 3.57 6.29 9.20
C HIS A 184 2.04 6.37 9.17
N MET A 185 1.43 5.87 8.09
CA MET A 185 0.00 6.01 7.83
C MET A 185 -0.57 4.80 7.11
N VAL A 186 -1.88 4.63 7.20
CA VAL A 186 -2.67 3.74 6.35
C VAL A 186 -3.68 4.58 5.58
N PHE A 187 -3.74 4.37 4.27
CA PHE A 187 -4.71 4.99 3.37
C PHE A 187 -5.83 4.00 3.08
N VAL A 188 -7.03 4.26 3.57
CA VAL A 188 -8.22 3.49 3.19
C VAL A 188 -8.78 4.11 1.92
N ILE A 189 -8.63 3.40 0.80
CA ILE A 189 -8.94 3.88 -0.55
C ILE A 189 -10.28 3.27 -0.97
N ASP A 190 -11.30 4.10 -1.03
CA ASP A 190 -12.63 3.71 -1.48
C ASP A 190 -12.84 4.16 -2.93
N VAL A 191 -12.83 3.19 -3.85
CA VAL A 191 -13.01 3.43 -5.29
C VAL A 191 -14.47 3.82 -5.61
N ASP A 192 -15.44 3.30 -4.85
CA ASP A 192 -16.86 3.57 -5.11
C ASP A 192 -17.22 5.02 -4.80
N SER A 193 -16.73 5.57 -3.70
CA SER A 193 -16.91 6.99 -3.36
C SER A 193 -15.79 7.89 -3.89
N THR A 194 -14.74 7.31 -4.49
CA THR A 194 -13.51 8.00 -4.94
C THR A 194 -12.81 8.79 -3.83
N ASN A 195 -12.92 8.31 -2.59
CA ASN A 195 -12.37 8.96 -1.41
C ASN A 195 -11.18 8.19 -0.82
N VAL A 196 -10.28 8.91 -0.16
CA VAL A 196 -9.16 8.34 0.59
C VAL A 196 -9.20 8.88 2.01
N GLN A 197 -9.25 7.96 2.98
CA GLN A 197 -9.12 8.30 4.38
C GLN A 197 -7.70 7.99 4.85
N GLU A 198 -6.99 9.01 5.31
CA GLU A 198 -5.65 8.87 5.87
C GLU A 198 -5.74 8.66 7.38
N ILE A 199 -5.16 7.58 7.87
CA ILE A 199 -5.19 7.19 9.29
C ILE A 199 -3.74 6.99 9.75
N ASP A 200 -3.32 7.65 10.83
CA ASP A 200 -2.01 7.38 11.39
C ASP A 200 -1.87 5.90 11.83
N ALA A 201 -0.65 5.34 11.72
CA ALA A 201 -0.43 3.91 11.91
C ALA A 201 -0.85 3.40 13.29
N ARG A 202 -0.70 4.21 14.36
CA ARG A 202 -1.08 3.81 15.73
C ARG A 202 -2.58 3.79 15.92
N THR A 203 -3.28 4.75 15.33
CA THR A 203 -4.74 4.79 15.33
C THR A 203 -5.30 3.61 14.53
N TYR A 204 -4.72 3.35 13.35
CA TYR A 204 -5.10 2.19 12.55
C TYR A 204 -4.88 0.86 13.29
N ASP A 205 -3.73 0.65 13.94
CA ASP A 205 -3.44 -0.55 14.73
C ASP A 205 -4.51 -0.80 15.80
N ARG A 206 -4.93 0.25 16.53
CA ARG A 206 -5.99 0.13 17.54
C ARG A 206 -7.34 -0.26 16.93
N MET A 207 -7.71 0.31 15.79
CA MET A 207 -8.94 -0.02 15.07
C MET A 207 -8.91 -1.45 14.52
N ALA A 208 -7.82 -1.82 13.87
CA ALA A 208 -7.63 -3.14 13.28
C ALA A 208 -7.68 -4.25 14.31
N LEU A 209 -7.08 -4.07 15.48
CA LEU A 209 -7.12 -5.04 16.57
C LEU A 209 -8.54 -5.36 17.00
N SER A 210 -9.41 -4.37 17.14
CA SER A 210 -10.81 -4.59 17.52
C SER A 210 -11.54 -5.49 16.50
N VAL A 211 -11.26 -5.30 15.20
CA VAL A 211 -11.83 -6.11 14.13
C VAL A 211 -11.23 -7.52 14.10
N LEU A 212 -9.91 -7.62 14.20
CA LEU A 212 -9.19 -8.89 14.14
C LEU A 212 -9.50 -9.77 15.37
N ASP A 213 -9.60 -9.19 16.56
CA ASP A 213 -9.98 -9.92 17.77
C ASP A 213 -11.43 -10.39 17.71
N TRP A 214 -12.35 -9.59 17.16
CA TRP A 214 -13.72 -10.02 16.92
C TRP A 214 -13.76 -11.23 15.96
N HIS A 215 -13.03 -11.20 14.86
CA HIS A 215 -12.95 -12.33 13.93
C HIS A 215 -12.39 -13.60 14.59
N ARG A 216 -11.34 -13.50 15.41
CA ARG A 216 -10.76 -14.61 16.15
C ARG A 216 -11.77 -15.21 17.15
N THR A 217 -12.51 -14.36 17.84
CA THR A 217 -13.54 -14.79 18.81
C THR A 217 -14.68 -15.54 18.13
N VAL A 218 -15.18 -15.02 17.00
CA VAL A 218 -16.27 -15.64 16.23
C VAL A 218 -15.85 -16.99 15.63
N GLN A 219 -14.58 -17.13 15.28
CA GLN A 219 -14.04 -18.39 14.74
C GLN A 219 -13.64 -19.41 15.81
N GLY A 220 -13.85 -19.11 17.10
CA GLY A 220 -13.44 -19.99 18.20
C GLY A 220 -11.93 -20.12 18.40
N LEU A 221 -11.15 -19.26 17.76
CA LEU A 221 -9.69 -19.17 17.88
C LEU A 221 -9.36 -18.24 19.07
N ASN A 222 -9.49 -18.78 20.30
CA ASN A 222 -9.09 -18.02 21.50
C ASN A 222 -7.58 -17.73 21.45
N PRO A 223 -7.13 -16.50 21.73
CA PRO A 223 -5.71 -16.22 21.91
C PRO A 223 -5.18 -17.01 23.11
N ARG A 224 -4.22 -17.89 22.89
CA ARG A 224 -3.38 -18.46 23.96
C ARG A 224 -2.25 -17.50 24.29
#